data_929f3ee7de9d767d06e9e66e38df097d
#
_entry.id   929f3ee7de9d767d06e9e66e38df097d
#
_cell.length_a   1.000
_cell.length_b   1.000
_cell.length_c   1.000
_cell.angle_alpha   90.00
_cell.angle_beta   90.00
_cell.angle_gamma   90.00
#
_symmetry.space_group_name_H-M   'P 1'
#
loop_
_entity.id
_entity.type
_entity.pdbx_description
1 polymer ?
#
loop_
_entity_poly.entity_id
_entity_poly.type
_entity_poly.pdbx_seq_one_letter_code
_entity_poly.pdbx_strand_id
1 'polypeptide(L)'
;LTYFYKNSQNSKEALIVSSNKVSLVKEHSMSFGDNKKNIEVVEFLDPECESCALFHPIMRKVYKEHYSDIKLVVRYLANHKNSKFAVKILEASRQQNKYEEVLSVIFEKQPIWAQHNNEKPELLWTYLEQIEGLNIDKLKEDMKNPKIDEILDIDAKDASALNVRGTPTIFVNSKKLVRLSEKDLFDLVESEIYK
;
A
#
# COMPACT_ATOMS: atom_id res chain seq x y z
N LEU A 1 -32.84 10.65 -2.26
CA LEU A 1 -32.10 11.32 -1.17
C LEU A 1 -30.73 10.68 -0.96
N THR A 2 -30.61 9.35 -0.88
CA THR A 2 -29.33 8.62 -0.67
C THR A 2 -28.34 8.78 -1.82
N TYR A 3 -28.80 8.88 -3.06
CA TYR A 3 -27.93 9.05 -4.24
C TYR A 3 -27.27 10.44 -4.27
N PHE A 4 -28.03 11.48 -3.96
CA PHE A 4 -27.50 12.87 -3.89
C PHE A 4 -26.54 13.06 -2.72
N TYR A 5 -26.76 12.42 -1.58
CA TYR A 5 -25.88 12.49 -0.44
C TYR A 5 -24.54 11.78 -0.73
N LYS A 6 -24.57 10.61 -1.37
CA LYS A 6 -23.37 9.85 -1.78
C LYS A 6 -22.52 10.62 -2.81
N ASN A 7 -23.18 11.25 -3.78
CA ASN A 7 -22.49 12.05 -4.81
C ASN A 7 -21.85 13.32 -4.20
N SER A 8 -22.51 13.94 -3.22
CA SER A 8 -21.98 15.09 -2.48
C SER A 8 -20.78 14.73 -1.59
N GLN A 9 -20.76 13.55 -0.98
CA GLN A 9 -19.62 13.07 -0.20
C GLN A 9 -18.40 12.77 -1.11
N ASN A 10 -18.62 12.07 -2.23
CA ASN A 10 -17.59 11.78 -3.21
C ASN A 10 -16.99 13.06 -3.81
N SER A 11 -17.83 14.07 -4.05
CA SER A 11 -17.38 15.38 -4.56
C SER A 11 -16.56 16.15 -3.51
N LYS A 12 -16.92 16.05 -2.23
CA LYS A 12 -16.18 16.67 -1.13
C LYS A 12 -14.83 15.97 -0.87
N GLU A 13 -14.78 14.66 -0.93
CA GLU A 13 -13.52 13.90 -0.78
C GLU A 13 -12.56 14.15 -1.95
N ALA A 14 -13.05 14.20 -3.18
CA ALA A 14 -12.26 14.57 -4.36
C ALA A 14 -11.72 16.00 -4.28
N LEU A 15 -12.53 16.94 -3.76
CA LEU A 15 -12.12 18.34 -3.52
C LEU A 15 -11.05 18.46 -2.43
N ILE A 16 -11.08 17.64 -1.39
CA ILE A 16 -10.07 17.65 -0.31
C ILE A 16 -8.70 17.23 -0.86
N VAL A 17 -8.64 16.20 -1.70
CA VAL A 17 -7.38 15.77 -2.35
C VAL A 17 -6.83 16.85 -3.28
N SER A 18 -7.70 17.57 -4.01
CA SER A 18 -7.30 18.64 -4.92
C SER A 18 -6.91 19.95 -4.20
N SER A 19 -7.47 20.20 -3.01
CA SER A 19 -7.22 21.45 -2.26
C SER A 19 -5.98 21.40 -1.37
N ASN A 20 -5.54 20.22 -0.94
CA ASN A 20 -4.49 20.08 0.08
C ASN A 20 -3.06 20.10 -0.45
N LYS A 21 -2.79 20.30 -1.74
CA LYS A 21 -1.45 20.33 -2.36
C LYS A 21 -0.50 19.18 -1.94
N VAL A 22 -1.01 18.13 -1.27
CA VAL A 22 -0.24 16.97 -0.86
C VAL A 22 -0.18 16.00 -2.03
N SER A 23 1.01 15.75 -2.54
CA SER A 23 1.20 14.76 -3.59
C SER A 23 0.94 13.35 -3.05
N LEU A 24 0.10 12.59 -3.75
CA LEU A 24 -0.15 11.18 -3.46
C LEU A 24 1.09 10.31 -3.69
N VAL A 25 1.90 10.68 -4.68
CA VAL A 25 3.17 10.01 -4.99
C VAL A 25 4.32 10.83 -4.44
N LYS A 26 5.25 10.18 -3.75
CA LYS A 26 6.49 10.77 -3.23
C LYS A 26 7.69 10.09 -3.85
N GLU A 27 8.82 10.78 -3.86
CA GLU A 27 10.07 10.24 -4.37
C GLU A 27 10.49 8.93 -3.68
N HIS A 28 10.23 8.81 -2.38
CA HIS A 28 10.54 7.61 -1.62
C HIS A 28 9.55 6.45 -1.86
N SER A 29 8.36 6.70 -2.44
CA SER A 29 7.33 5.68 -2.59
C SER A 29 7.79 4.51 -3.46
N MET A 30 7.54 3.30 -3.00
CA MET A 30 7.73 2.12 -3.85
C MET A 30 6.68 2.14 -4.97
N SER A 31 7.10 1.87 -6.20
CA SER A 31 6.19 1.89 -7.34
C SER A 31 6.51 0.82 -8.38
N PHE A 32 5.48 0.39 -9.10
CA PHE A 32 5.51 -0.65 -10.12
C PHE A 32 4.67 -0.25 -11.33
N GLY A 33 5.03 -0.73 -12.52
CA GLY A 33 4.30 -0.49 -13.76
C GLY A 33 4.92 0.59 -14.65
N ASP A 34 4.62 0.52 -15.95
CA ASP A 34 5.21 1.40 -16.98
C ASP A 34 4.54 2.78 -17.03
N ASN A 35 3.28 2.86 -16.58
CA ASN A 35 2.50 4.10 -16.50
C ASN A 35 2.34 4.87 -17.82
N LYS A 36 2.14 4.21 -18.93
CA LYS A 36 2.03 4.86 -20.26
C LYS A 36 0.81 5.79 -20.39
N LYS A 37 -0.22 5.55 -19.56
CA LYS A 37 -1.44 6.37 -19.52
C LYS A 37 -1.44 7.45 -18.43
N ASN A 38 -0.37 7.54 -17.64
CA ASN A 38 -0.27 8.45 -16.48
C ASN A 38 -1.41 8.24 -15.47
N ILE A 39 -1.68 6.98 -15.14
CA ILE A 39 -2.66 6.59 -14.14
C ILE A 39 -1.91 6.08 -12.89
N GLU A 40 -2.06 6.82 -11.80
CA GLU A 40 -1.46 6.46 -10.52
C GLU A 40 -2.50 5.78 -9.63
N VAL A 41 -2.23 4.54 -9.24
CA VAL A 41 -3.02 3.77 -8.25
C VAL A 41 -2.22 3.76 -6.97
N VAL A 42 -2.62 4.58 -6.01
CA VAL A 42 -1.90 4.76 -4.74
C VAL A 42 -2.62 4.03 -3.63
N GLU A 43 -1.93 3.11 -2.97
CA GLU A 43 -2.43 2.38 -1.83
C GLU A 43 -1.70 2.82 -0.55
N PHE A 44 -2.46 3.34 0.42
CA PHE A 44 -1.99 3.42 1.81
C PHE A 44 -2.28 2.08 2.47
N LEU A 45 -1.23 1.33 2.76
CA LEU A 45 -1.32 0.00 3.35
C LEU A 45 -0.67 -0.07 4.73
N ASP A 46 -1.09 -1.09 5.48
CA ASP A 46 -0.46 -1.53 6.71
C ASP A 46 -0.18 -3.03 6.59
N PRO A 47 1.08 -3.48 6.71
CA PRO A 47 1.42 -4.90 6.57
C PRO A 47 0.77 -5.81 7.61
N GLU A 48 0.34 -5.27 8.76
CA GLU A 48 -0.34 -6.02 9.82
C GLU A 48 -1.88 -5.94 9.70
N CYS A 49 -2.42 -5.13 8.79
CA CYS A 49 -3.86 -4.99 8.59
C CYS A 49 -4.46 -6.17 7.80
N GLU A 50 -5.41 -6.89 8.40
CA GLU A 50 -6.09 -8.04 7.77
C GLU A 50 -6.80 -7.65 6.46
N SER A 51 -7.44 -6.49 6.43
CA SER A 51 -8.12 -5.99 5.22
C SER A 51 -7.13 -5.72 4.08
N CYS A 52 -5.89 -5.28 4.39
CA CYS A 52 -4.83 -5.14 3.40
C CYS A 52 -4.42 -6.51 2.83
N ALA A 53 -4.22 -7.51 3.70
CA ALA A 53 -3.88 -8.86 3.27
C ALA A 53 -4.96 -9.47 2.38
N LEU A 54 -6.24 -9.30 2.75
CA LEU A 54 -7.38 -9.78 1.96
C LEU A 54 -7.51 -9.06 0.61
N PHE A 55 -7.15 -7.78 0.54
CA PHE A 55 -7.28 -6.98 -0.69
C PHE A 55 -6.04 -7.08 -1.60
N HIS A 56 -4.90 -7.48 -1.08
CA HIS A 56 -3.65 -7.60 -1.82
C HIS A 56 -3.74 -8.45 -3.11
N PRO A 57 -4.39 -9.63 -3.14
CA PRO A 57 -4.58 -10.38 -4.39
C PRO A 57 -5.32 -9.59 -5.47
N ILE A 58 -6.29 -8.75 -5.08
CA ILE A 58 -7.05 -7.90 -6.00
C ILE A 58 -6.16 -6.78 -6.55
N MET A 59 -5.36 -6.13 -5.70
CA MET A 59 -4.37 -5.13 -6.13
C MET A 59 -3.38 -5.73 -7.13
N ARG A 60 -2.87 -6.94 -6.87
CA ARG A 60 -1.97 -7.64 -7.79
C ARG A 60 -2.64 -8.00 -9.12
N LYS A 61 -3.93 -8.35 -9.10
CA LYS A 61 -4.69 -8.66 -10.33
C LYS A 61 -4.81 -7.42 -11.20
N VAL A 62 -5.25 -6.28 -10.65
CA VAL A 62 -5.33 -5.00 -11.35
C VAL A 62 -3.96 -4.59 -11.92
N TYR A 63 -2.92 -4.69 -11.11
CA TYR A 63 -1.56 -4.37 -11.51
C TYR A 63 -1.07 -5.23 -12.68
N LYS A 64 -1.31 -6.54 -12.64
CA LYS A 64 -0.90 -7.45 -13.73
C LYS A 64 -1.67 -7.19 -15.02
N GLU A 65 -2.96 -6.91 -14.92
CA GLU A 65 -3.83 -6.69 -16.07
C GLU A 65 -3.52 -5.36 -16.78
N HIS A 66 -3.23 -4.33 -16.00
CA HIS A 66 -2.98 -2.97 -16.51
C HIS A 66 -1.54 -2.50 -16.35
N TYR A 67 -0.57 -3.41 -16.22
CA TYR A 67 0.85 -3.13 -15.96
C TYR A 67 1.42 -2.00 -16.82
N SER A 68 1.12 -2.03 -18.11
CA SER A 68 1.64 -1.07 -19.08
C SER A 68 1.01 0.33 -18.94
N ASP A 69 -0.23 0.41 -18.46
CA ASP A 69 -1.03 1.63 -18.46
C ASP A 69 -0.95 2.41 -17.14
N ILE A 70 -0.78 1.71 -16.02
CA ILE A 70 -0.81 2.27 -14.67
C ILE A 70 0.55 2.23 -13.97
N LYS A 71 0.65 3.00 -12.90
CA LYS A 71 1.68 2.88 -11.85
C LYS A 71 0.99 2.57 -10.52
N LEU A 72 1.27 1.40 -9.96
CA LEU A 72 0.91 1.09 -8.59
C LEU A 72 1.94 1.72 -7.65
N VAL A 73 1.48 2.45 -6.65
CA VAL A 73 2.32 3.18 -5.69
C VAL A 73 1.94 2.77 -4.27
N VAL A 74 2.92 2.42 -3.47
CA VAL A 74 2.72 2.04 -2.07
C VAL A 74 3.10 3.18 -1.15
N ARG A 75 2.19 3.51 -0.22
CA ARG A 75 2.38 4.41 0.91
C ARG A 75 2.01 3.66 2.20
N TYR A 76 2.58 4.06 3.32
CA TYR A 76 2.36 3.35 4.58
C TYR A 76 1.51 4.14 5.55
N LEU A 77 0.63 3.40 6.24
CA LEU A 77 -0.05 3.88 7.45
C LEU A 77 0.04 2.80 8.53
N ALA A 78 1.18 2.75 9.20
CA ALA A 78 1.56 1.70 10.15
C ALA A 78 0.89 1.91 11.52
N ASN A 79 -0.33 1.44 11.68
CA ASN A 79 -1.18 1.69 12.85
C ASN A 79 -1.26 0.53 13.85
N HIS A 80 -0.84 -0.69 13.48
CA HIS A 80 -0.84 -1.84 14.38
C HIS A 80 0.50 -1.97 15.11
N LYS A 81 0.55 -2.86 16.09
CA LYS A 81 1.66 -3.02 17.02
C LYS A 81 3.00 -3.34 16.35
N ASN A 82 2.98 -4.21 15.34
CA ASN A 82 4.19 -4.68 14.65
C ASN A 82 4.32 -4.11 13.24
N SER A 83 3.41 -3.22 12.82
CA SER A 83 3.40 -2.66 11.46
C SER A 83 4.72 -2.00 11.08
N LYS A 84 5.31 -1.21 11.99
CA LYS A 84 6.61 -0.57 11.72
C LYS A 84 7.73 -1.59 11.51
N PHE A 85 7.72 -2.68 12.25
CA PHE A 85 8.69 -3.76 12.06
C PHE A 85 8.55 -4.38 10.66
N ALA A 86 7.34 -4.71 10.24
CA ALA A 86 7.07 -5.26 8.92
C ALA A 86 7.40 -4.27 7.79
N VAL A 87 7.11 -2.96 7.96
CA VAL A 87 7.53 -1.93 6.99
C VAL A 87 9.05 -1.84 6.89
N LYS A 88 9.78 -1.94 8.00
CA LYS A 88 11.26 -1.95 7.97
C LYS A 88 11.81 -3.12 7.17
N ILE A 89 11.19 -4.30 7.28
CA ILE A 89 11.52 -5.46 6.45
C ILE A 89 11.27 -5.15 4.96
N LEU A 90 10.10 -4.59 4.63
CA LEU A 90 9.73 -4.25 3.25
C LEU A 90 10.71 -3.23 2.63
N GLU A 91 10.96 -2.13 3.31
CA GLU A 91 11.85 -1.09 2.81
C GLU A 91 13.31 -1.58 2.66
N ALA A 92 13.78 -2.39 3.61
CA ALA A 92 15.09 -3.03 3.51
C ALA A 92 15.19 -4.00 2.32
N SER A 93 14.12 -4.73 2.01
CA SER A 93 14.09 -5.69 0.90
C SER A 93 14.23 -5.02 -0.48
N ARG A 94 13.93 -3.72 -0.59
CA ARG A 94 14.14 -2.93 -1.83
C ARG A 94 15.59 -2.94 -2.28
N GLN A 95 16.54 -2.92 -1.34
CA GLN A 95 17.98 -2.95 -1.64
C GLN A 95 18.42 -4.27 -2.30
N GLN A 96 17.57 -5.28 -2.24
CA GLN A 96 17.80 -6.60 -2.83
C GLN A 96 16.84 -6.91 -3.98
N ASN A 97 16.03 -5.94 -4.42
CA ASN A 97 14.99 -6.09 -5.44
C ASN A 97 13.97 -7.21 -5.10
N LYS A 98 13.64 -7.35 -3.79
CA LYS A 98 12.77 -8.42 -3.27
C LYS A 98 11.47 -7.91 -2.63
N TYR A 99 11.12 -6.65 -2.89
CA TYR A 99 9.97 -6.01 -2.26
C TYR A 99 8.66 -6.77 -2.48
N GLU A 100 8.35 -7.15 -3.74
CA GLU A 100 7.08 -7.81 -4.08
C GLU A 100 6.98 -9.20 -3.46
N GLU A 101 8.07 -9.99 -3.50
CA GLU A 101 8.10 -11.31 -2.90
C GLU A 101 7.95 -11.24 -1.38
N VAL A 102 8.65 -10.28 -0.74
CA VAL A 102 8.58 -10.06 0.70
C VAL A 102 7.19 -9.60 1.11
N LEU A 103 6.58 -8.65 0.39
CA LEU A 103 5.21 -8.19 0.66
C LEU A 103 4.20 -9.33 0.54
N SER A 104 4.35 -10.18 -0.48
CA SER A 104 3.48 -11.34 -0.68
C SER A 104 3.58 -12.34 0.47
N VAL A 105 4.81 -12.63 0.95
CA VAL A 105 5.03 -13.52 2.10
C VAL A 105 4.46 -12.91 3.38
N ILE A 106 4.68 -11.61 3.64
CA ILE A 106 4.16 -10.93 4.82
C ILE A 106 2.63 -11.08 4.88
N PHE A 107 1.92 -10.80 3.78
CA PHE A 107 0.47 -10.91 3.75
C PHE A 107 -0.04 -12.35 3.76
N GLU A 108 0.61 -13.26 3.03
CA GLU A 108 0.22 -14.68 3.03
C GLU A 108 0.34 -15.32 4.42
N LYS A 109 1.39 -14.96 5.15
CA LYS A 109 1.65 -15.50 6.49
C LYS A 109 1.05 -14.67 7.62
N GLN A 110 0.37 -13.55 7.30
CA GLN A 110 -0.21 -12.66 8.29
C GLN A 110 -1.13 -13.38 9.32
N PRO A 111 -2.01 -14.33 8.93
CA PRO A 111 -2.83 -15.05 9.90
C PRO A 111 -2.03 -15.84 10.96
N ILE A 112 -0.73 -16.03 10.73
CA ILE A 112 0.15 -16.76 11.64
C ILE A 112 0.97 -15.80 12.50
N TRP A 113 1.64 -14.80 11.87
CA TRP A 113 2.54 -13.92 12.59
C TRP A 113 1.83 -12.72 13.25
N ALA A 114 0.67 -12.30 12.73
CA ALA A 114 -0.08 -11.14 13.19
C ALA A 114 -1.42 -11.51 13.89
N GLN A 115 -1.52 -12.71 14.43
CA GLN A 115 -2.74 -13.16 15.11
C GLN A 115 -3.01 -12.27 16.34
N HIS A 116 -4.18 -11.63 16.38
CA HIS A 116 -4.59 -10.76 17.48
C HIS A 116 -4.40 -11.42 18.87
N ASN A 117 -3.78 -10.67 19.77
CA ASN A 117 -3.41 -11.10 21.14
C ASN A 117 -2.40 -12.25 21.21
N ASN A 118 -1.81 -12.66 20.08
CA ASN A 118 -0.79 -13.71 20.00
C ASN A 118 0.16 -13.44 18.84
N GLU A 119 0.51 -12.19 18.63
CA GLU A 119 1.41 -11.76 17.56
C GLU A 119 2.81 -12.33 17.76
N LYS A 120 3.39 -12.87 16.69
CA LYS A 120 4.73 -13.48 16.64
C LYS A 120 5.49 -12.97 15.42
N PRO A 121 5.84 -11.68 15.36
CA PRO A 121 6.50 -11.09 14.21
C PRO A 121 7.85 -11.72 13.90
N GLU A 122 8.51 -12.36 14.87
CA GLU A 122 9.74 -13.10 14.69
C GLU A 122 9.60 -14.30 13.74
N LEU A 123 8.39 -14.86 13.58
CA LEU A 123 8.14 -15.96 12.64
C LEU A 123 8.32 -15.51 11.18
N LEU A 124 8.25 -14.22 10.88
CA LEU A 124 8.53 -13.72 9.55
C LEU A 124 9.89 -14.15 9.03
N TRP A 125 10.90 -14.22 9.89
CA TRP A 125 12.24 -14.65 9.46
C TRP A 125 12.25 -16.05 8.86
N THR A 126 11.56 -17.00 9.48
CA THR A 126 11.44 -18.39 8.97
C THR A 126 10.83 -18.47 7.59
N TYR A 127 9.86 -17.60 7.29
CA TYR A 127 9.22 -17.57 5.98
C TYR A 127 10.05 -16.81 4.95
N LEU A 128 10.69 -15.72 5.36
CA LEU A 128 11.53 -14.90 4.48
C LEU A 128 12.80 -15.62 4.04
N GLU A 129 13.36 -16.49 4.89
CA GLU A 129 14.51 -17.35 4.53
C GLU A 129 14.24 -18.28 3.34
N GLN A 130 12.97 -18.53 3.01
CA GLN A 130 12.56 -19.35 1.87
C GLN A 130 12.52 -18.58 0.54
N ILE A 131 12.67 -17.26 0.56
CA ILE A 131 12.72 -16.44 -0.66
C ILE A 131 14.09 -16.59 -1.30
N GLU A 132 14.12 -17.17 -2.49
CA GLU A 132 15.36 -17.38 -3.25
C GLU A 132 16.08 -16.05 -3.49
N GLY A 133 17.39 -16.01 -3.14
CA GLY A 133 18.24 -14.86 -3.35
C GLY A 133 18.04 -13.71 -2.35
N LEU A 134 17.20 -13.87 -1.32
CA LEU A 134 17.10 -12.90 -0.23
C LEU A 134 18.15 -13.20 0.85
N ASN A 135 19.03 -12.24 1.11
CA ASN A 135 20.02 -12.33 2.18
C ASN A 135 19.42 -11.74 3.48
N ILE A 136 19.14 -12.60 4.45
CA ILE A 136 18.48 -12.23 5.71
C ILE A 136 19.39 -11.37 6.60
N ASP A 137 20.69 -11.63 6.65
CA ASP A 137 21.60 -10.84 7.49
C ASP A 137 21.72 -9.40 6.94
N LYS A 138 21.82 -9.26 5.61
CA LYS A 138 21.77 -7.96 4.97
C LYS A 138 20.44 -7.27 5.19
N LEU A 139 19.32 -7.99 5.11
CA LEU A 139 18.00 -7.45 5.38
C LEU A 139 17.90 -6.87 6.80
N LYS A 140 18.36 -7.61 7.80
CA LYS A 140 18.40 -7.17 9.22
C LYS A 140 19.28 -5.94 9.42
N GLU A 141 20.38 -5.82 8.67
CA GLU A 141 21.25 -4.63 8.73
C GLU A 141 20.57 -3.42 8.07
N ASP A 142 20.03 -3.59 6.86
CA ASP A 142 19.39 -2.51 6.11
C ASP A 142 18.13 -1.97 6.82
N MET A 143 17.44 -2.77 7.64
CA MET A 143 16.31 -2.32 8.48
C MET A 143 16.68 -1.25 9.50
N LYS A 144 17.95 -1.09 9.84
CA LYS A 144 18.43 -0.08 10.78
C LYS A 144 18.56 1.31 10.15
N ASN A 145 18.34 1.43 8.83
CA ASN A 145 18.45 2.70 8.13
C ASN A 145 17.41 3.71 8.64
N PRO A 146 17.82 4.85 9.22
CA PRO A 146 16.92 5.83 9.79
C PRO A 146 15.97 6.47 8.76
N LYS A 147 16.31 6.43 7.46
CA LYS A 147 15.43 6.90 6.39
C LYS A 147 14.09 6.18 6.35
N ILE A 148 14.02 4.95 6.86
CA ILE A 148 12.74 4.21 6.91
C ILE A 148 11.79 4.86 7.91
N ASP A 149 12.29 5.31 9.06
CA ASP A 149 11.47 6.04 10.02
C ASP A 149 11.02 7.40 9.47
N GLU A 150 11.86 8.09 8.68
CA GLU A 150 11.49 9.32 7.97
C GLU A 150 10.37 9.08 6.94
N ILE A 151 10.43 7.98 6.18
CA ILE A 151 9.37 7.57 5.25
C ILE A 151 8.05 7.38 5.99
N LEU A 152 8.06 6.64 7.09
CA LEU A 152 6.87 6.41 7.91
C LEU A 152 6.27 7.70 8.45
N ASP A 153 7.10 8.64 8.89
CA ASP A 153 6.65 9.93 9.41
C ASP A 153 6.04 10.81 8.31
N ILE A 154 6.64 10.83 7.12
CA ILE A 154 6.11 11.57 5.97
C ILE A 154 4.77 10.97 5.55
N ASP A 155 4.70 9.65 5.42
CA ASP A 155 3.49 8.95 4.99
C ASP A 155 2.35 9.14 5.98
N ALA A 156 2.61 9.10 7.30
CA ALA A 156 1.62 9.34 8.33
C ALA A 156 1.09 10.79 8.31
N LYS A 157 1.97 11.79 8.11
CA LYS A 157 1.57 13.20 7.96
C LYS A 157 0.69 13.41 6.73
N ASP A 158 1.09 12.84 5.60
CA ASP A 158 0.34 12.94 4.36
C ASP A 158 -1.02 12.21 4.47
N ALA A 159 -1.05 11.02 5.07
CA ALA A 159 -2.30 10.30 5.34
C ALA A 159 -3.28 11.16 6.15
N SER A 160 -2.79 11.82 7.20
CA SER A 160 -3.60 12.75 8.00
C SER A 160 -4.13 13.91 7.17
N ALA A 161 -3.28 14.56 6.37
CA ALA A 161 -3.65 15.69 5.51
C ALA A 161 -4.64 15.29 4.41
N LEU A 162 -4.55 14.05 3.90
CA LEU A 162 -5.47 13.47 2.90
C LEU A 162 -6.73 12.84 3.52
N ASN A 163 -6.92 12.97 4.82
CA ASN A 163 -8.03 12.35 5.57
C ASN A 163 -8.08 10.81 5.38
N VAL A 164 -6.92 10.17 5.27
CA VAL A 164 -6.78 8.72 5.29
C VAL A 164 -6.78 8.26 6.75
N ARG A 165 -7.83 7.54 7.15
CA ARG A 165 -8.06 7.13 8.56
C ARG A 165 -7.91 5.64 8.81
N GLY A 166 -7.68 4.86 7.76
CA GLY A 166 -7.56 3.41 7.85
C GLY A 166 -6.97 2.82 6.59
N THR A 167 -6.68 1.54 6.64
CA THR A 167 -6.05 0.77 5.56
C THR A 167 -6.88 -0.46 5.18
N PRO A 168 -6.85 -0.90 3.91
CA PRO A 168 -6.26 -0.13 2.83
C PRO A 168 -7.10 1.09 2.45
N THR A 169 -6.48 2.20 2.09
CA THR A 169 -7.13 3.32 1.40
C THR A 169 -6.48 3.48 0.04
N ILE A 170 -7.28 3.48 -1.00
CA ILE A 170 -6.80 3.46 -2.38
C ILE A 170 -7.29 4.71 -3.11
N PHE A 171 -6.38 5.33 -3.85
CA PHE A 171 -6.67 6.41 -4.78
C PHE A 171 -6.30 5.98 -6.20
N VAL A 172 -7.14 6.30 -7.17
CA VAL A 172 -6.80 6.22 -8.60
C VAL A 172 -6.76 7.65 -9.11
N ASN A 173 -5.57 8.13 -9.43
CA ASN A 173 -5.29 9.55 -9.59
C ASN A 173 -5.73 10.31 -8.31
N SER A 174 -6.59 11.32 -8.42
CA SER A 174 -7.13 12.07 -7.29
C SER A 174 -8.43 11.49 -6.70
N LYS A 175 -8.91 10.33 -7.21
CA LYS A 175 -10.20 9.76 -6.81
C LYS A 175 -10.00 8.65 -5.79
N LYS A 176 -10.59 8.80 -4.63
CA LYS A 176 -10.57 7.77 -3.58
C LYS A 176 -11.56 6.65 -3.91
N LEU A 177 -11.12 5.41 -3.79
CA LEU A 177 -11.98 4.23 -3.89
C LEU A 177 -12.94 4.21 -2.69
N VAL A 178 -14.24 4.15 -2.97
CA VAL A 178 -15.29 4.26 -1.93
C VAL A 178 -15.59 2.92 -1.27
N ARG A 179 -15.57 1.85 -2.04
CA ARG A 179 -15.78 0.48 -1.55
C ARG A 179 -14.64 -0.42 -1.94
N LEU A 180 -14.14 -1.18 -0.97
CA LEU A 180 -13.11 -2.17 -1.18
C LEU A 180 -13.74 -3.41 -1.83
N SER A 181 -13.86 -3.40 -3.15
CA SER A 181 -14.26 -4.55 -3.95
C SER A 181 -13.46 -4.63 -5.24
N GLU A 182 -13.27 -5.83 -5.75
CA GLU A 182 -12.58 -6.04 -7.03
C GLU A 182 -13.25 -5.23 -8.15
N LYS A 183 -14.57 -5.34 -8.25
CA LYS A 183 -15.33 -4.64 -9.28
C LYS A 183 -15.15 -3.12 -9.21
N ASP A 184 -15.27 -2.53 -8.02
CA ASP A 184 -15.18 -1.07 -7.89
C ASP A 184 -13.77 -0.55 -8.19
N LEU A 185 -12.73 -1.34 -7.86
CA LEU A 185 -11.35 -0.97 -8.19
C LEU A 185 -11.10 -1.04 -9.70
N PHE A 186 -11.52 -2.13 -10.37
CA PHE A 186 -11.40 -2.25 -11.82
C PHE A 186 -12.17 -1.15 -12.54
N ASP A 187 -13.44 -0.95 -12.19
CA ASP A 187 -14.27 0.11 -12.80
C ASP A 187 -13.61 1.49 -12.66
N LEU A 188 -13.01 1.78 -11.50
CA LEU A 188 -12.36 3.07 -11.26
C LEU A 188 -11.08 3.22 -12.10
N VAL A 189 -10.23 2.18 -12.13
CA VAL A 189 -8.99 2.18 -12.93
C VAL A 189 -9.30 2.30 -14.41
N GLU A 190 -10.21 1.48 -14.93
CA GLU A 190 -10.59 1.50 -16.34
C GLU A 190 -11.26 2.83 -16.74
N SER A 191 -12.04 3.43 -15.85
CA SER A 191 -12.62 4.76 -16.09
C SER A 191 -11.58 5.86 -16.25
N GLU A 192 -10.37 5.67 -15.70
CA GLU A 192 -9.25 6.61 -15.90
C GLU A 192 -8.42 6.26 -17.15
N ILE A 193 -8.27 4.97 -17.46
CA ILE A 193 -7.51 4.50 -18.64
C ILE A 193 -8.19 4.87 -19.96
N TYR A 194 -9.54 4.78 -20.01
CA TYR A 194 -10.34 4.92 -21.24
C TYR A 194 -11.06 6.29 -21.36
N LYS A 195 -10.58 7.31 -20.62
CA LYS A 195 -10.99 8.69 -20.85
C LYS A 195 -10.40 9.19 -22.17
#